data_37ecd27a702934998f9f557c64aeee75
#
_entry.id   37ecd27a702934998f9f557c64aeee75
#
_cell.length_a   1.000
_cell.length_b   1.000
_cell.length_c   1.000
_cell.angle_alpha   90.00
_cell.angle_beta   90.00
_cell.angle_gamma   90.00
#
_symmetry.space_group_name_H-M   'P 1'
#
loop_
_entity.id
_entity.type
_entity.pdbx_description
1 polymer ?
#
loop_
_entity_poly.entity_id
_entity_poly.type
_entity_poly.pdbx_seq_one_letter_code
_entity_poly.pdbx_strand_id
1 'polypeptide(L)'
;MNIAAGVLLIIAAIFNVMAGCTYAVGGALAGAGGEIMEGVDTELANDPDLQAELAAEGVDMPDADSMKAAGAGLATWGFALFGIAGIMIGGAVCAFTKKKKGFVLVTGVLAIIAEGVGIVLIGFGIGNIVGLL
;
A
#
# COMPACT_ATOMS: atom_id res chain seq x y z
N MET A 1 1.92 -30.70 -8.57
CA MET A 1 1.13 -29.63 -7.92
C MET A 1 1.98 -28.75 -7.00
N ASN A 2 2.88 -29.27 -6.16
CA ASN A 2 3.62 -28.46 -5.18
C ASN A 2 4.61 -27.45 -5.81
N ILE A 3 5.23 -27.77 -6.95
CA ILE A 3 6.19 -26.87 -7.63
C ILE A 3 5.45 -25.66 -8.18
N ALA A 4 4.31 -25.85 -8.84
CA ALA A 4 3.52 -24.74 -9.37
C ALA A 4 3.05 -23.80 -8.26
N ALA A 5 2.56 -24.32 -7.14
CA ALA A 5 2.17 -23.51 -5.99
C ALA A 5 3.36 -22.71 -5.40
N GLY A 6 4.55 -23.33 -5.32
CA GLY A 6 5.75 -22.62 -4.86
C GLY A 6 6.16 -21.50 -5.81
N VAL A 7 6.10 -21.71 -7.12
CA VAL A 7 6.41 -20.70 -8.13
C VAL A 7 5.41 -19.54 -8.06
N LEU A 8 4.11 -19.83 -7.97
CA LEU A 8 3.08 -18.79 -7.82
C LEU A 8 3.27 -17.94 -6.56
N LEU A 9 3.62 -18.57 -5.42
CA LEU A 9 3.89 -17.84 -4.19
C LEU A 9 5.12 -16.92 -4.30
N ILE A 10 6.16 -17.33 -5.05
CA ILE A 10 7.33 -16.45 -5.29
C ILE A 10 6.93 -15.26 -6.16
N ILE A 11 6.18 -15.49 -7.23
CA ILE A 11 5.71 -14.43 -8.12
C ILE A 11 4.86 -13.45 -7.32
N ALA A 12 3.89 -13.93 -6.54
CA ALA A 12 3.06 -13.09 -5.70
C ALA A 12 3.89 -12.32 -4.65
N ALA A 13 4.91 -12.93 -4.04
CA ALA A 13 5.80 -12.26 -3.11
C ALA A 13 6.56 -11.10 -3.78
N ILE A 14 7.06 -11.27 -5.01
CA ILE A 14 7.74 -10.21 -5.77
C ILE A 14 6.78 -9.05 -6.02
N PHE A 15 5.55 -9.31 -6.44
CA PHE A 15 4.55 -8.25 -6.64
C PHE A 15 4.20 -7.53 -5.34
N ASN A 16 4.09 -8.25 -4.23
CA ASN A 16 3.85 -7.64 -2.91
C ASN A 16 5.02 -6.75 -2.46
N VAL A 17 6.27 -7.13 -2.74
CA VAL A 17 7.44 -6.28 -2.46
C VAL A 17 7.39 -5.02 -3.31
N MET A 18 7.12 -5.13 -4.61
CA MET A 18 7.02 -3.98 -5.50
C MET A 18 5.89 -3.02 -5.06
N ALA A 19 4.71 -3.57 -4.78
CA ALA A 19 3.58 -2.80 -4.25
C ALA A 19 3.92 -2.16 -2.91
N GLY A 20 4.53 -2.91 -1.99
CA GLY A 20 4.98 -2.42 -0.69
C GLY A 20 5.93 -1.22 -0.80
N CYS A 21 6.90 -1.27 -1.72
CA CYS A 21 7.78 -0.13 -2.01
C CYS A 21 6.98 1.08 -2.51
N THR A 22 6.06 0.86 -3.44
CA THR A 22 5.24 1.94 -4.02
C THR A 22 4.39 2.62 -2.94
N TYR A 23 3.74 1.84 -2.07
CA TYR A 23 2.91 2.38 -1.00
C TYR A 23 3.73 3.03 0.11
N ALA A 24 4.89 2.48 0.48
CA ALA A 24 5.76 3.08 1.47
C ALA A 24 6.29 4.44 0.99
N VAL A 25 6.76 4.52 -0.26
CA VAL A 25 7.25 5.77 -0.85
C VAL A 25 6.10 6.75 -1.08
N GLY A 26 4.99 6.30 -1.66
CA GLY A 26 3.79 7.13 -1.87
C GLY A 26 3.23 7.68 -0.56
N GLY A 27 3.21 6.87 0.49
CA GLY A 27 2.81 7.28 1.83
C GLY A 27 3.74 8.32 2.44
N ALA A 28 5.06 8.14 2.28
CA ALA A 28 6.05 9.11 2.74
C ALA A 28 5.91 10.46 2.00
N LEU A 29 5.69 10.43 0.69
CA LEU A 29 5.48 11.63 -0.11
C LEU A 29 4.17 12.35 0.27
N ALA A 30 3.09 11.61 0.48
CA ALA A 30 1.81 12.19 0.93
C ALA A 30 1.94 12.79 2.34
N GLY A 31 2.66 12.14 3.25
CA GLY A 31 2.96 12.68 4.58
C GLY A 31 3.77 13.97 4.51
N ALA A 32 4.84 14.01 3.72
CA ALA A 32 5.64 15.22 3.50
C ALA A 32 4.82 16.33 2.82
N GLY A 33 3.95 15.99 1.87
CA GLY A 33 2.99 16.91 1.27
C GLY A 33 2.07 17.55 2.31
N GLY A 34 1.56 16.74 3.26
CA GLY A 34 0.75 17.23 4.37
C GLY A 34 1.50 18.17 5.30
N GLU A 35 2.79 17.95 5.57
CA GLU A 35 3.63 18.88 6.36
C GLU A 35 3.83 20.21 5.63
N ILE A 36 4.03 20.19 4.32
CA ILE A 36 4.12 21.40 3.50
C ILE A 36 2.81 22.17 3.54
N MET A 37 1.68 21.48 3.38
CA MET A 37 0.34 22.10 3.42
C MET A 37 0.05 22.74 4.78
N GLU A 38 0.45 22.11 5.89
CA GLU A 38 0.33 22.73 7.22
C GLU A 38 1.09 24.05 7.34
N GLY A 39 2.28 24.13 6.73
CA GLY A 39 3.03 25.38 6.60
C GLY A 39 2.28 26.41 5.79
N VAL A 40 1.70 26.04 4.65
CA VAL A 40 0.89 26.91 3.80
C VAL A 40 -0.38 27.37 4.53
N ASP A 41 -1.09 26.48 5.21
CA ASP A 41 -2.30 26.81 5.98
C ASP A 41 -1.98 27.84 7.08
N THR A 42 -0.79 27.72 7.71
CA THR A 42 -0.35 28.67 8.73
C THR A 42 -0.05 30.05 8.13
N GLU A 43 0.57 30.09 6.95
CA GLU A 43 0.83 31.35 6.25
C GLU A 43 -0.48 31.99 5.76
N LEU A 44 -1.39 31.17 5.20
CA LEU A 44 -2.70 31.60 4.76
C LEU A 44 -3.54 32.19 5.91
N ALA A 45 -3.49 31.56 7.09
CA ALA A 45 -4.21 32.07 8.27
C ALA A 45 -3.73 33.47 8.70
N ASN A 46 -2.51 33.83 8.34
CA ASN A 46 -1.91 35.13 8.65
C ASN A 46 -2.09 36.16 7.51
N ASP A 47 -2.55 35.77 6.34
CA ASP A 47 -2.74 36.62 5.17
C ASP A 47 -4.17 36.50 4.59
N PRO A 48 -5.11 37.34 5.08
CA PRO A 48 -6.51 37.31 4.63
C PRO A 48 -6.69 37.71 3.16
N ASP A 49 -5.77 38.48 2.59
CA ASP A 49 -5.84 38.91 1.18
C ASP A 49 -5.53 37.72 0.26
N LEU A 50 -4.55 36.88 0.61
CA LEU A 50 -4.23 35.65 -0.11
C LEU A 50 -5.35 34.61 -0.01
N GLN A 51 -6.01 34.50 1.15
CA GLN A 51 -7.20 33.66 1.31
C GLN A 51 -8.33 34.06 0.36
N ALA A 52 -8.58 35.38 0.25
CA ALA A 52 -9.64 35.89 -0.62
C ALA A 52 -9.33 35.65 -2.11
N GLU A 53 -8.07 35.74 -2.51
CA GLU A 53 -7.61 35.50 -3.86
C GLU A 53 -7.77 34.01 -4.25
N LEU A 54 -7.34 33.08 -3.41
CA LEU A 54 -7.49 31.63 -3.63
C LEU A 54 -8.97 31.21 -3.68
N ALA A 55 -9.79 31.78 -2.80
CA ALA A 55 -11.23 31.54 -2.81
C ALA A 55 -11.89 32.07 -4.09
N ALA A 56 -11.41 33.20 -4.63
CA ALA A 56 -11.91 33.76 -5.86
C ALA A 56 -11.53 32.93 -7.10
N GLU A 57 -10.37 32.27 -7.06
CA GLU A 57 -9.90 31.36 -8.11
C GLU A 57 -10.54 29.96 -8.02
N GLY A 58 -11.28 29.66 -6.95
CA GLY A 58 -11.91 28.35 -6.74
C GLY A 58 -10.90 27.23 -6.50
N VAL A 59 -9.72 27.55 -5.97
CA VAL A 59 -8.70 26.56 -5.61
C VAL A 59 -9.09 25.91 -4.29
N ASP A 60 -9.51 24.67 -4.36
CA ASP A 60 -9.81 23.85 -3.17
C ASP A 60 -8.51 23.14 -2.73
N MET A 61 -7.93 23.59 -1.63
CA MET A 61 -6.70 23.01 -1.10
C MET A 61 -7.02 21.72 -0.31
N PRO A 62 -6.27 20.64 -0.54
CA PRO A 62 -6.47 19.43 0.24
C PRO A 62 -6.07 19.68 1.69
N ASP A 63 -6.89 19.19 2.61
CA ASP A 63 -6.67 19.28 4.04
C ASP A 63 -5.37 18.56 4.46
N ALA A 64 -4.48 19.28 5.16
CA ALA A 64 -3.17 18.81 5.58
C ALA A 64 -3.26 17.54 6.46
N ASP A 65 -4.23 17.49 7.37
CA ASP A 65 -4.42 16.35 8.27
C ASP A 65 -4.89 15.11 7.50
N SER A 66 -5.78 15.28 6.53
CA SER A 66 -6.22 14.21 5.64
C SER A 66 -5.06 13.65 4.82
N MET A 67 -4.17 14.51 4.31
CA MET A 67 -2.98 14.08 3.57
C MET A 67 -2.01 13.30 4.46
N LYS A 68 -1.74 13.77 5.67
CA LYS A 68 -0.90 13.07 6.66
C LYS A 68 -1.49 11.72 7.04
N ALA A 69 -2.78 11.66 7.31
CA ALA A 69 -3.48 10.42 7.66
C ALA A 69 -3.44 9.41 6.51
N ALA A 70 -3.70 9.85 5.28
CA ALA A 70 -3.59 9.02 4.09
C ALA A 70 -2.16 8.53 3.88
N GLY A 71 -1.16 9.40 4.04
CA GLY A 71 0.25 9.06 3.95
C GLY A 71 0.67 7.99 4.97
N ALA A 72 0.28 8.16 6.24
CA ALA A 72 0.53 7.18 7.30
C ALA A 72 -0.16 5.83 7.02
N GLY A 73 -1.40 5.85 6.53
CA GLY A 73 -2.14 4.65 6.15
C GLY A 73 -1.47 3.88 5.02
N LEU A 74 -1.08 4.58 3.94
CA LEU A 74 -0.37 3.99 2.80
C LEU A 74 0.99 3.41 3.21
N ALA A 75 1.77 4.13 4.00
CA ALA A 75 3.06 3.67 4.49
C ALA A 75 2.91 2.40 5.35
N THR A 76 1.95 2.40 6.29
CA THR A 76 1.65 1.24 7.14
C THR A 76 1.25 0.03 6.30
N TRP A 77 0.39 0.22 5.30
CA TRP A 77 0.00 -0.84 4.38
C TRP A 77 1.20 -1.35 3.57
N GLY A 78 2.06 -0.47 3.08
CA GLY A 78 3.30 -0.85 2.40
C GLY A 78 4.18 -1.78 3.25
N PHE A 79 4.38 -1.45 4.53
CA PHE A 79 5.12 -2.32 5.46
C PHE A 79 4.41 -3.65 5.74
N ALA A 80 3.08 -3.66 5.82
CA ALA A 80 2.32 -4.90 5.96
C ALA A 80 2.54 -5.84 4.77
N LEU A 81 2.60 -5.31 3.54
CA LEU A 81 2.88 -6.09 2.32
C LEU A 81 4.28 -6.73 2.34
N PHE A 82 5.30 -6.09 2.90
CA PHE A 82 6.61 -6.72 3.10
C PHE A 82 6.53 -7.91 4.06
N GLY A 83 5.77 -7.78 5.15
CA GLY A 83 5.53 -8.89 6.07
C GLY A 83 4.84 -10.07 5.37
N ILE A 84 3.81 -9.80 4.58
CA ILE A 84 3.08 -10.80 3.80
C ILE A 84 4.01 -11.48 2.78
N ALA A 85 4.82 -10.70 2.05
CA ALA A 85 5.79 -11.23 1.10
C ALA A 85 6.78 -12.20 1.77
N GLY A 86 7.26 -11.87 2.98
CA GLY A 86 8.10 -12.76 3.77
C GLY A 86 7.43 -14.10 4.11
N ILE A 87 6.15 -14.05 4.52
CA ILE A 87 5.35 -15.25 4.80
C ILE A 87 5.15 -16.08 3.51
N MET A 88 4.90 -15.43 2.36
CA MET A 88 4.76 -16.11 1.07
C MET A 88 6.04 -16.83 0.65
N ILE A 89 7.20 -16.23 0.85
CA ILE A 89 8.50 -16.87 0.59
C ILE A 89 8.66 -18.11 1.47
N GLY A 90 8.31 -18.03 2.75
CA GLY A 90 8.30 -19.18 3.66
C GLY A 90 7.34 -20.28 3.18
N GLY A 91 6.16 -19.90 2.69
CA GLY A 91 5.18 -20.81 2.08
C GLY A 91 5.74 -21.50 0.83
N ALA A 92 6.43 -20.77 -0.04
CA ALA A 92 7.07 -21.30 -1.24
C ALA A 92 8.13 -22.35 -0.88
N VAL A 93 8.99 -22.08 0.10
CA VAL A 93 9.99 -23.04 0.59
C VAL A 93 9.33 -24.31 1.12
N CYS A 94 8.23 -24.18 1.88
CA CYS A 94 7.46 -25.33 2.35
C CYS A 94 6.81 -26.11 1.20
N ALA A 95 6.35 -25.46 0.15
CA ALA A 95 5.79 -26.08 -1.03
C ALA A 95 6.83 -26.90 -1.80
N PHE A 96 8.03 -26.35 -2.01
CA PHE A 96 9.14 -27.05 -2.68
C PHE A 96 9.67 -28.24 -1.86
N THR A 97 9.78 -28.11 -0.55
CA THR A 97 10.26 -29.18 0.34
C THR A 97 9.20 -30.23 0.66
N LYS A 98 7.96 -30.04 0.16
CA LYS A 98 6.80 -30.92 0.42
C LYS A 98 6.49 -31.09 1.91
N LYS A 99 6.98 -30.19 2.76
CA LYS A 99 6.74 -30.15 4.21
C LYS A 99 5.58 -29.21 4.52
N LYS A 100 4.80 -29.53 5.58
CA LYS A 100 3.76 -28.67 6.14
C LYS A 100 2.75 -28.13 5.12
N LYS A 101 2.04 -29.03 4.44
CA LYS A 101 0.98 -28.69 3.45
C LYS A 101 -0.02 -27.66 4.01
N GLY A 102 -0.36 -27.72 5.30
CA GLY A 102 -1.23 -26.77 5.95
C GLY A 102 -0.69 -25.33 5.93
N PHE A 103 0.63 -25.15 6.09
CA PHE A 103 1.25 -23.84 6.05
C PHE A 103 1.16 -23.22 4.64
N VAL A 104 1.37 -24.02 3.59
CA VAL A 104 1.21 -23.57 2.20
C VAL A 104 -0.21 -23.09 1.93
N LEU A 105 -1.21 -23.83 2.45
CA LEU A 105 -2.61 -23.44 2.30
C LEU A 105 -2.93 -22.14 3.03
N VAL A 106 -2.48 -22.00 4.27
CA VAL A 106 -2.66 -20.76 5.06
C VAL A 106 -2.00 -19.58 4.36
N THR A 107 -0.80 -19.76 3.81
CA THR A 107 -0.10 -18.70 3.06
C THR A 107 -0.87 -18.30 1.80
N GLY A 108 -1.45 -19.25 1.07
CA GLY A 108 -2.30 -18.98 -0.09
C GLY A 108 -3.55 -18.18 0.29
N VAL A 109 -4.21 -18.56 1.38
CA VAL A 109 -5.39 -17.81 1.88
C VAL A 109 -5.01 -16.39 2.30
N LEU A 110 -3.88 -16.21 2.99
CA LEU A 110 -3.39 -14.88 3.36
C LEU A 110 -3.09 -14.02 2.13
N ALA A 111 -2.54 -14.60 1.06
CA ALA A 111 -2.32 -13.92 -0.19
C ALA A 111 -3.63 -13.36 -0.78
N ILE A 112 -4.66 -14.19 -0.86
CA ILE A 112 -5.98 -13.79 -1.37
C ILE A 112 -6.60 -12.67 -0.52
N ILE A 113 -6.49 -12.77 0.81
CA ILE A 113 -7.00 -11.74 1.72
C ILE A 113 -6.25 -10.42 1.51
N ALA A 114 -4.92 -10.46 1.39
CA ALA A 114 -4.11 -9.26 1.15
C ALA A 114 -4.48 -8.56 -0.15
N GLU A 115 -4.69 -9.33 -1.23
CA GLU A 115 -5.15 -8.79 -2.51
C GLU A 115 -6.57 -8.21 -2.41
N GLY A 116 -7.47 -8.89 -1.72
CA GLY A 116 -8.82 -8.39 -1.47
C GLY A 116 -8.84 -7.07 -0.72
N VAL A 117 -8.02 -6.93 0.31
CA VAL A 117 -7.86 -5.66 1.06
C VAL A 117 -7.23 -4.59 0.17
N GLY A 118 -6.21 -4.94 -0.63
CA GLY A 118 -5.58 -4.02 -1.57
C GLY A 118 -6.59 -3.44 -2.58
N ILE A 119 -7.48 -4.27 -3.13
CA ILE A 119 -8.54 -3.84 -4.06
C ILE A 119 -9.50 -2.85 -3.38
N VAL A 120 -9.90 -3.12 -2.14
CA VAL A 120 -10.83 -2.25 -1.40
C VAL A 120 -10.19 -0.89 -1.08
N LEU A 121 -8.90 -0.87 -0.72
CA LEU A 121 -8.21 0.35 -0.31
C LEU A 121 -7.79 1.24 -1.48
N ILE A 122 -7.42 0.66 -2.63
CA ILE A 122 -6.67 1.36 -3.69
C ILE A 122 -7.37 1.25 -5.05
N GLY A 123 -8.29 0.31 -5.17
CA GLY A 123 -8.95 -0.01 -6.42
C GLY A 123 -8.30 -1.17 -7.18
N PHE A 124 -8.96 -1.57 -8.26
CA PHE A 124 -8.59 -2.75 -9.03
C PHE A 124 -7.45 -2.45 -10.01
N GLY A 125 -6.34 -3.15 -9.90
CA GLY A 125 -5.18 -3.02 -10.77
C GLY A 125 -4.63 -4.37 -11.26
N ILE A 126 -3.75 -4.34 -12.27
CA ILE A 126 -3.14 -5.55 -12.87
C ILE A 126 -2.42 -6.39 -11.83
N GLY A 127 -1.77 -5.78 -10.85
CA GLY A 127 -1.07 -6.49 -9.76
C GLY A 127 -2.00 -7.37 -8.94
N ASN A 128 -3.24 -6.92 -8.71
CA ASN A 128 -4.24 -7.66 -7.95
C ASN A 128 -4.72 -8.92 -8.68
N ILE A 129 -4.77 -8.90 -10.02
CA ILE A 129 -5.13 -10.07 -10.82
C ILE A 129 -4.10 -11.18 -10.66
N VAL A 130 -2.82 -10.83 -10.66
CA VAL A 130 -1.73 -11.80 -10.49
C VAL A 130 -1.72 -12.40 -9.09
N GLY A 131 -2.04 -11.62 -8.06
CA GLY A 131 -2.12 -12.10 -6.67
C GLY A 131 -3.29 -13.04 -6.41
N LEU A 132 -4.38 -12.93 -7.19
CA LEU A 132 -5.56 -13.80 -7.09
C LEU A 132 -5.41 -15.14 -7.81
N LEU A 133 -4.46 -15.29 -8.74
CA LEU A 133 -4.16 -16.53 -9.46
C LEU A 133 -3.29 -17.48 -8.64
#